data_ea0128e20746c125c38d782117618869
#
_entry.id   ea0128e20746c125c38d782117618869
#
_cell.length_a   1.000
_cell.length_b   1.000
_cell.length_c   1.000
_cell.angle_alpha   90.00
_cell.angle_beta   90.00
_cell.angle_gamma   90.00
#
_symmetry.space_group_name_H-M   'P 1'
#
loop_
_entity.id
_entity.type
_entity.pdbx_description
1 polymer ?
#
loop_
_entity_poly.entity_id
_entity_poly.type
_entity_poly.pdbx_seq_one_letter_code
_entity_poly.pdbx_strand_id
1 'polypeptide(L)'
;MIVVIDDDSGRRDLAETILAKLRFAVAPFGSVEQAVSAMQALIPEAVVAREDAANAIRGLMPNDRSGGAVPLLAVTDDLAAPDALVEALRGLLRSNEPPT
;
A
#
# COMPACT_ATOMS: atom_id res chain seq x y z
N MET A 1 8.08 2.49 4.82
CA MET A 1 6.70 2.52 5.35
C MET A 1 5.72 2.15 4.25
N ILE A 2 4.77 1.31 4.57
CA ILE A 2 3.69 0.91 3.65
C ILE A 2 2.39 1.53 4.15
N VAL A 3 1.70 2.25 3.27
CA VAL A 3 0.37 2.80 3.58
C VAL A 3 -0.67 1.74 3.22
N VAL A 4 -1.58 1.45 4.16
CA VAL A 4 -2.69 0.51 3.95
C VAL A 4 -4.01 1.29 4.03
N ILE A 5 -4.84 1.17 3.01
CA ILE A 5 -6.14 1.84 2.95
C ILE A 5 -7.22 0.78 2.85
N ASP A 6 -8.02 0.63 3.89
CA ASP A 6 -9.15 -0.28 3.92
C ASP A 6 -10.17 0.24 4.91
N ASP A 7 -11.42 0.34 4.51
CA ASP A 7 -12.51 0.79 5.36
C ASP A 7 -12.96 -0.28 6.37
N ASP A 8 -12.56 -1.53 6.19
CA ASP A 8 -12.83 -2.62 7.12
C ASP A 8 -11.67 -2.75 8.10
N SER A 9 -11.95 -2.55 9.40
CA SER A 9 -10.91 -2.58 10.42
C SER A 9 -10.26 -3.95 10.57
N GLY A 10 -11.02 -5.02 10.40
CA GLY A 10 -10.49 -6.39 10.50
C GLY A 10 -9.49 -6.70 9.38
N ARG A 11 -9.83 -6.34 8.14
CA ARG A 11 -8.91 -6.52 7.02
C ARG A 11 -7.69 -5.61 7.15
N ARG A 12 -7.90 -4.38 7.63
CA ARG A 12 -6.80 -3.42 7.84
C ARG A 12 -5.82 -3.95 8.89
N ASP A 13 -6.33 -4.47 10.01
CA ASP A 13 -5.50 -5.04 11.06
C ASP A 13 -4.73 -6.28 10.58
N LEU A 14 -5.37 -7.12 9.76
CA LEU A 14 -4.73 -8.29 9.20
C LEU A 14 -3.58 -7.91 8.26
N ALA A 15 -3.81 -6.95 7.39
CA ALA A 15 -2.76 -6.46 6.49
C ALA A 15 -1.59 -5.86 7.28
N GLU A 16 -1.88 -5.07 8.30
CA GLU A 16 -0.86 -4.51 9.18
C GLU A 16 -0.04 -5.60 9.85
N THR A 17 -0.68 -6.63 10.38
CA THR A 17 -0.01 -7.75 11.04
C THR A 17 0.92 -8.49 10.06
N ILE A 18 0.44 -8.75 8.85
CA ILE A 18 1.22 -9.45 7.82
C ILE A 18 2.47 -8.64 7.45
N LEU A 19 2.28 -7.36 7.19
CA LEU A 19 3.38 -6.48 6.78
C LEU A 19 4.38 -6.25 7.90
N ALA A 20 3.91 -6.18 9.15
CA ALA A 20 4.79 -6.05 10.31
C ALA A 20 5.68 -7.28 10.48
N LYS A 21 5.18 -8.47 10.17
CA LYS A 21 6.00 -9.70 10.19
C LYS A 21 7.11 -9.67 9.16
N LEU A 22 6.92 -8.93 8.08
CA LEU A 22 7.94 -8.72 7.04
C LEU A 22 8.86 -7.53 7.37
N ARG A 23 8.72 -6.96 8.56
CA ARG A 23 9.52 -5.84 9.08
C ARG A 23 9.28 -4.52 8.36
N PHE A 24 8.12 -4.34 7.75
CA PHE A 24 7.71 -3.05 7.24
C PHE A 24 7.04 -2.24 8.33
N ALA A 25 7.34 -0.95 8.38
CA ALA A 25 6.51 -0.01 9.13
C ALA A 25 5.21 0.19 8.36
N VAL A 26 4.08 0.20 9.05
CA VAL A 26 2.75 0.27 8.42
C VAL A 26 2.00 1.48 8.93
N ALA A 27 1.38 2.21 8.02
CA ALA A 27 0.49 3.33 8.34
C ALA A 27 -0.92 2.97 7.84
N PRO A 28 -1.80 2.50 8.73
CA PRO A 28 -3.17 2.11 8.34
C PRO A 28 -4.11 3.30 8.34
N PHE A 29 -4.97 3.37 7.31
CA PHE A 29 -5.99 4.41 7.18
C PHE A 29 -7.33 3.78 6.79
N GLY A 30 -8.40 4.34 7.35
CA GLY A 30 -9.76 3.90 7.06
C GLY A 30 -10.38 4.57 5.85
N SER A 31 -9.73 5.60 5.28
CA SER A 31 -10.26 6.31 4.12
C SER A 31 -9.15 6.83 3.23
N VAL A 32 -9.48 7.05 1.95
CA VAL A 32 -8.56 7.65 0.97
C VAL A 32 -8.16 9.06 1.40
N GLU A 33 -9.10 9.84 1.92
CA GLU A 33 -8.84 11.22 2.33
C GLU A 33 -7.77 11.31 3.41
N GLN A 34 -7.86 10.44 4.42
CA GLN A 34 -6.87 10.38 5.49
C GLN A 34 -5.50 9.99 4.96
N ALA A 35 -5.46 9.01 4.06
CA ALA A 35 -4.21 8.55 3.47
C ALA A 35 -3.55 9.63 2.62
N VAL A 36 -4.31 10.31 1.78
CA VAL A 36 -3.79 11.40 0.93
C VAL A 36 -3.23 12.52 1.78
N SER A 37 -3.94 12.89 2.85
CA SER A 37 -3.47 13.92 3.78
C SER A 37 -2.13 13.54 4.42
N ALA A 38 -1.99 12.30 4.84
CA ALA A 38 -0.74 11.81 5.43
C ALA A 38 0.39 11.77 4.41
N MET A 39 0.11 11.42 3.17
CA MET A 39 1.12 11.32 2.11
C MET A 39 1.63 12.66 1.61
N GLN A 40 1.01 13.76 2.01
CA GLN A 40 1.56 15.10 1.75
C GLN A 40 2.83 15.36 2.57
N ALA A 41 2.96 14.71 3.71
CA ALA A 41 4.12 14.86 4.59
C ALA A 41 5.04 13.64 4.57
N LEU A 42 4.52 12.48 4.22
CA LEU A 42 5.25 11.20 4.27
C LEU A 42 5.12 10.49 2.92
N ILE A 43 6.25 10.15 2.32
CA ILE A 43 6.27 9.39 1.06
C ILE A 43 6.48 7.92 1.41
N PRO A 44 5.47 7.04 1.20
CA PRO A 44 5.62 5.62 1.49
C PRO A 44 6.42 4.90 0.41
N GLU A 45 6.90 3.69 0.73
CA GLU A 45 7.54 2.81 -0.24
C GLU A 45 6.51 2.21 -1.20
N ALA A 46 5.30 1.97 -0.70
CA ALA A 46 4.19 1.45 -1.47
C ALA A 46 2.87 1.75 -0.77
N VAL A 47 1.78 1.69 -1.52
CA VAL A 47 0.42 1.81 -1.00
C VAL A 47 -0.34 0.53 -1.32
N VAL A 48 -0.99 -0.05 -0.32
CA VAL A 48 -1.86 -1.21 -0.46
C VAL A 48 -3.29 -0.75 -0.17
N ALA A 49 -4.17 -0.89 -1.14
CA ALA A 49 -5.55 -0.39 -1.01
C ALA A 49 -6.53 -1.37 -1.65
N ARG A 50 -7.76 -1.42 -1.12
CA ARG A 50 -8.85 -2.14 -1.79
C ARG A 50 -9.07 -1.51 -3.17
N GLU A 51 -9.61 -2.30 -4.09
CA GLU A 51 -9.74 -1.91 -5.49
C GLU A 51 -10.47 -0.57 -5.68
N ASP A 52 -11.56 -0.35 -4.95
CA ASP A 52 -12.32 0.91 -5.02
C ASP A 52 -11.48 2.09 -4.50
N ALA A 53 -10.78 1.92 -3.38
CA ALA A 53 -9.90 2.94 -2.84
C ALA A 53 -8.69 3.16 -3.76
N ALA A 54 -8.14 2.10 -4.34
CA ALA A 54 -7.03 2.20 -5.28
C ALA A 54 -7.41 3.03 -6.50
N ASN A 55 -8.60 2.81 -7.05
CA ASN A 55 -9.09 3.59 -8.19
C ASN A 55 -9.26 5.07 -7.83
N ALA A 56 -9.74 5.36 -6.61
CA ALA A 56 -9.93 6.73 -6.15
C ALA A 56 -8.60 7.46 -5.93
N ILE A 57 -7.59 6.76 -5.41
CA ILE A 57 -6.32 7.38 -5.04
C ILE A 57 -5.32 7.46 -6.20
N ARG A 58 -5.53 6.69 -7.27
CA ARG A 58 -4.53 6.52 -8.35
C ARG A 58 -4.07 7.84 -8.96
N GLY A 59 -4.97 8.80 -9.11
CA GLY A 59 -4.64 10.13 -9.62
C GLY A 59 -4.07 11.09 -8.58
N LEU A 60 -4.01 10.68 -7.32
CA LEU A 60 -3.57 11.50 -6.19
C LEU A 60 -2.26 11.00 -5.58
N MET A 61 -1.64 9.97 -6.17
CA MET A 61 -0.43 9.36 -5.64
C MET A 61 0.75 10.33 -5.73
N PRO A 62 1.57 10.43 -4.65
CA PRO A 62 2.77 11.25 -4.71
C PRO A 62 3.86 10.57 -5.55
N ASN A 63 4.84 11.34 -5.95
CA ASN A 63 6.07 10.78 -6.51
C ASN A 63 7.00 10.36 -5.38
N ASP A 64 7.84 9.35 -5.65
CA ASP A 64 8.87 8.96 -4.70
C ASP A 64 10.03 9.97 -4.72
N ARG A 65 11.06 9.72 -3.90
CA ARG A 65 12.21 10.63 -3.79
C ARG A 65 13.04 10.74 -5.06
N SER A 66 12.95 9.74 -5.93
CA SER A 66 13.66 9.74 -7.21
C SER A 66 12.85 10.35 -8.34
N GLY A 67 11.62 10.79 -8.06
CA GLY A 67 10.72 11.36 -9.05
C GLY A 67 9.83 10.34 -9.76
N GLY A 68 9.96 9.05 -9.42
CA GLY A 68 9.09 8.00 -9.94
C GLY A 68 7.78 7.93 -9.17
N ALA A 69 6.81 7.19 -9.69
CA ALA A 69 5.53 7.00 -9.01
C ALA A 69 5.68 5.99 -7.86
N VAL A 70 5.06 6.30 -6.72
CA VAL A 70 4.96 5.33 -5.62
C VAL A 70 4.09 4.15 -6.07
N PRO A 71 4.55 2.90 -5.92
CA PRO A 71 3.77 1.74 -6.37
C PRO A 71 2.49 1.59 -5.58
N LEU A 72 1.42 1.23 -6.29
CA LEU A 72 0.08 1.03 -5.74
C LEU A 72 -0.36 -0.41 -6.01
N LEU A 73 -0.64 -1.16 -4.95
CA LEU A 73 -1.22 -2.50 -5.05
C LEU A 73 -2.71 -2.44 -4.77
N ALA A 74 -3.53 -2.75 -5.77
CA ALA A 74 -4.96 -2.88 -5.60
C ALA A 74 -5.29 -4.28 -5.07
N VAL A 75 -5.92 -4.35 -3.90
CA VAL A 75 -6.28 -5.62 -3.28
C VAL A 75 -7.69 -6.00 -3.71
N THR A 76 -7.80 -7.17 -4.35
CA THR A 76 -9.07 -7.78 -4.72
C THR A 76 -9.35 -8.95 -3.77
N ASP A 77 -10.51 -9.58 -3.89
CA ASP A 77 -10.84 -10.76 -3.09
C ASP A 77 -9.86 -11.91 -3.32
N ASP A 78 -9.25 -11.99 -4.50
CA ASP A 78 -8.23 -12.99 -4.80
C ASP A 78 -6.95 -12.77 -3.99
N LEU A 79 -6.69 -11.55 -3.56
CA LEU A 79 -5.52 -11.18 -2.75
C LEU A 79 -5.84 -11.08 -1.26
N ALA A 80 -7.04 -11.49 -0.84
CA ALA A 80 -7.42 -11.44 0.57
C ALA A 80 -6.68 -12.47 1.43
N ALA A 81 -6.15 -13.54 0.83
CA ALA A 81 -5.34 -14.51 1.54
C ALA A 81 -3.98 -13.90 1.88
N PRO A 82 -3.45 -14.11 3.10
CA PRO A 82 -2.17 -13.54 3.52
C PRO A 82 -1.01 -13.85 2.57
N ASP A 83 -0.90 -15.09 2.12
CA ASP A 83 0.19 -15.50 1.23
C ASP A 83 0.12 -14.79 -0.13
N ALA A 84 -1.08 -14.63 -0.67
CA ALA A 84 -1.28 -13.94 -1.94
C ALA A 84 -0.90 -12.45 -1.83
N LEU A 85 -1.26 -11.81 -0.72
CA LEU A 85 -0.91 -10.41 -0.46
C LEU A 85 0.60 -10.23 -0.38
N VAL A 86 1.30 -11.10 0.35
CA VAL A 86 2.75 -11.05 0.50
C VAL A 86 3.45 -11.22 -0.86
N GLU A 87 3.01 -12.21 -1.65
CA GLU A 87 3.58 -12.46 -2.97
C GLU A 87 3.38 -11.26 -3.91
N ALA A 88 2.18 -10.70 -3.93
CA ALA A 88 1.87 -9.55 -4.78
C ALA A 88 2.71 -8.33 -4.38
N LEU A 89 2.85 -8.08 -3.08
CA LEU A 89 3.63 -6.95 -2.58
C LEU A 89 5.12 -7.12 -2.91
N ARG A 90 5.67 -8.32 -2.72
CA ARG A 90 7.06 -8.59 -3.06
C ARG A 90 7.33 -8.39 -4.55
N GLY A 91 6.41 -8.85 -5.40
CA GLY A 91 6.52 -8.64 -6.85
C GLY A 91 6.50 -7.17 -7.21
N LEU A 92 5.63 -6.39 -6.58
CA LEU A 92 5.51 -4.97 -6.81
C LEU A 92 6.79 -4.22 -6.41
N LEU A 93 7.31 -4.49 -5.23
CA LEU A 93 8.53 -3.85 -4.73
C LEU A 93 9.76 -4.24 -5.54
N ARG A 94 9.82 -5.49 -6.00
CA ARG A 94 10.91 -5.99 -6.83
C ARG A 94 10.94 -5.29 -8.19
N SER A 95 9.76 -5.06 -8.78
CA SER A 95 9.63 -4.38 -10.07
C SER A 95 10.10 -2.93 -10.00
N ASN A 96 10.10 -2.34 -8.81
CA ASN A 96 10.47 -0.94 -8.60
C ASN A 96 11.91 -0.75 -8.14
N GLU A 97 12.65 -1.84 -7.94
CA GLU A 97 14.06 -1.73 -7.58
C GLU A 97 14.85 -1.18 -8.76
N PRO A 98 15.75 -0.20 -8.51
CA PRO A 98 16.60 0.28 -9.58
C PRO A 98 17.51 -0.83 -10.09
N PRO A 99 17.80 -0.87 -11.39
CA PRO A 99 18.75 -1.85 -11.92
C PRO A 99 20.12 -1.63 -11.30
N THR A 100 20.68 -2.69 -10.80
CA THR A 100 22.04 -2.69 -10.25
C THR A 100 23.06 -3.05 -11.29
#